data_f87799edb7782bd803472534c5b577d1
#
_entry.id   f87799edb7782bd803472534c5b577d1
#
_cell.length_a   1.000
_cell.length_b   1.000
_cell.length_c   1.000
_cell.angle_alpha   90.00
_cell.angle_beta   90.00
_cell.angle_gamma   90.00
#
_symmetry.space_group_name_H-M   'P 1'
#
loop_
_entity.id
_entity.type
_entity.pdbx_description
1 polymer ?
#
loop_
_entity_poly.entity_id
_entity_poly.type
_entity_poly.pdbx_seq_one_letter_code
_entity_poly.pdbx_strand_id
1 'polypeptide(L)'
;MTKKGSIHKIIQVAPGSIAEEYGIEPGDSLLSVNGSEVEDVFDYRYLTRVEDLTIVIRKEKHSEEFLAMNLSPDEPEDWELEIEKDASEDLGLEFESGLMDEYRSCRNRCIFCFVDQMPAGMRETLYFHDDDARLSFLQGNYITLTNMSDHDIDRIIRYHLEPINISFHTMNPALRCRMLHNRFAGDVFDKIKRLKEAGIEMNGQIVLCRGINDKAELEYSLKAFEQYLPQLRSVSVVPVGLTKYREHLPKLESFDRESACEVIDMIERWQNYYMERYGIHLVHASDEWYLLAGRELPEAERYDGYLQLENGVGMIRLLTEQVRETLEQTDAPVRMPCGKKRRVTVATGMLAARTLRSLADEITAVFPDVTVDVAPIRNDFFGEKITVSGLITGQDLVRQLQGKDLGENLLIPVNMLRSNEQVFLDDMTVSQIEETLQTKIVIVESDGRSLVCAITGTA
;
A
#
# COMPACT_ATOMS: atom_id res chain seq x y z
N MET A 1 -29.99 -8.10 18.61
CA MET A 1 -29.99 -6.67 18.95
C MET A 1 -29.81 -5.97 17.61
N THR A 2 -30.84 -5.39 17.06
CA THR A 2 -30.78 -4.53 15.88
C THR A 2 -29.87 -3.35 16.24
N LYS A 3 -28.74 -3.21 15.53
CA LYS A 3 -27.93 -1.99 15.60
C LYS A 3 -28.89 -0.82 15.27
N LYS A 4 -28.91 0.22 16.09
CA LYS A 4 -29.53 1.50 15.73
C LYS A 4 -28.89 1.90 14.40
N GLY A 5 -29.71 2.29 13.40
CA GLY A 5 -29.20 2.68 12.07
C GLY A 5 -28.03 3.64 12.19
N SER A 6 -27.01 3.40 11.38
CA SER A 6 -25.81 4.24 11.38
C SER A 6 -26.19 5.62 10.86
N ILE A 7 -25.86 6.66 11.61
CA ILE A 7 -26.08 8.07 11.24
C ILE A 7 -24.70 8.60 10.80
N HIS A 8 -24.62 9.09 9.56
CA HIS A 8 -23.35 9.54 9.00
C HIS A 8 -23.33 11.07 8.86
N LYS A 9 -22.58 11.73 9.74
CA LYS A 9 -22.46 13.19 9.75
C LYS A 9 -21.68 13.68 8.55
N ILE A 10 -22.27 14.65 7.84
CA ILE A 10 -21.68 15.35 6.69
C ILE A 10 -20.84 16.51 7.23
N ILE A 11 -19.57 16.57 6.88
CA ILE A 11 -18.66 17.63 7.31
C ILE A 11 -18.39 18.66 6.21
N GLN A 12 -18.56 18.27 4.94
CA GLN A 12 -18.37 19.15 3.80
C GLN A 12 -19.33 18.79 2.67
N VAL A 13 -19.79 19.79 1.96
CA VAL A 13 -20.56 19.70 0.71
C VAL A 13 -19.76 20.45 -0.36
N ALA A 14 -19.48 19.77 -1.48
CA ALA A 14 -18.69 20.36 -2.55
C ALA A 14 -19.47 21.48 -3.25
N PRO A 15 -18.86 22.65 -3.50
CA PRO A 15 -19.53 23.74 -4.22
C PRO A 15 -19.96 23.32 -5.64
N GLY A 16 -21.19 23.63 -6.03
CA GLY A 16 -21.76 23.26 -7.32
C GLY A 16 -22.14 21.80 -7.46
N SER A 17 -22.13 21.03 -6.35
CA SER A 17 -22.52 19.63 -6.33
C SER A 17 -24.04 19.43 -6.27
N ILE A 18 -24.48 18.21 -6.59
CA ILE A 18 -25.88 17.78 -6.44
C ILE A 18 -26.38 18.03 -5.01
N ALA A 19 -25.57 17.68 -4.01
CA ALA A 19 -25.94 17.89 -2.62
C ALA A 19 -26.20 19.36 -2.26
N GLU A 20 -25.40 20.30 -2.80
CA GLU A 20 -25.61 21.73 -2.61
C GLU A 20 -26.91 22.20 -3.29
N GLU A 21 -27.22 21.72 -4.49
CA GLU A 21 -28.46 22.06 -5.22
C GLU A 21 -29.70 21.63 -4.48
N TYR A 22 -29.64 20.49 -3.75
CA TYR A 22 -30.75 19.99 -2.94
C TYR A 22 -30.76 20.55 -1.51
N GLY A 23 -29.92 21.54 -1.21
CA GLY A 23 -29.91 22.25 0.08
C GLY A 23 -29.36 21.43 1.26
N ILE A 24 -28.50 20.44 0.98
CA ILE A 24 -27.76 19.71 2.02
C ILE A 24 -26.61 20.59 2.50
N GLU A 25 -26.43 20.69 3.81
CA GLU A 25 -25.42 21.55 4.43
C GLU A 25 -24.45 20.74 5.32
N PRO A 26 -23.24 21.26 5.53
CA PRO A 26 -22.33 20.70 6.54
C PRO A 26 -22.99 20.70 7.93
N GLY A 27 -22.93 19.57 8.63
CA GLY A 27 -23.62 19.33 9.91
C GLY A 27 -24.82 18.41 9.77
N ASP A 28 -25.46 18.36 8.61
CA ASP A 28 -26.53 17.41 8.32
C ASP A 28 -26.04 15.96 8.39
N SER A 29 -26.95 15.02 8.44
CA SER A 29 -26.61 13.59 8.56
C SER A 29 -27.37 12.74 7.57
N LEU A 30 -26.67 11.85 6.86
CA LEU A 30 -27.27 10.84 5.99
C LEU A 30 -27.82 9.68 6.86
N LEU A 31 -29.08 9.30 6.66
CA LEU A 31 -29.76 8.24 7.37
C LEU A 31 -29.96 6.98 6.52
N SER A 32 -30.32 7.15 5.24
CA SER A 32 -30.55 6.02 4.32
C SER A 32 -30.38 6.44 2.88
N VAL A 33 -30.15 5.44 2.03
CA VAL A 33 -30.07 5.57 0.57
C VAL A 33 -30.96 4.48 -0.05
N ASN A 34 -31.92 4.86 -0.90
CA ASN A 34 -32.89 3.97 -1.54
C ASN A 34 -33.62 3.06 -0.52
N GLY A 35 -34.00 3.63 0.66
CA GLY A 35 -34.65 2.90 1.74
C GLY A 35 -33.78 1.87 2.46
N SER A 36 -32.47 1.81 2.14
CA SER A 36 -31.48 0.93 2.79
C SER A 36 -30.64 1.71 3.77
N GLU A 37 -30.33 1.11 4.93
CA GLU A 37 -29.31 1.63 5.85
C GLU A 37 -27.93 1.57 5.17
N VAL A 38 -27.10 2.56 5.46
CA VAL A 38 -25.70 2.63 5.02
C VAL A 38 -24.84 2.17 6.19
N GLU A 39 -24.12 1.05 6.06
CA GLU A 39 -23.24 0.57 7.13
C GLU A 39 -21.86 1.22 7.06
N ASP A 40 -21.36 1.42 5.83
CA ASP A 40 -20.05 2.04 5.57
C ASP A 40 -19.97 2.60 4.13
N VAL A 41 -18.79 3.07 3.76
CA VAL A 41 -18.50 3.68 2.45
C VAL A 41 -18.82 2.78 1.25
N PHE A 42 -18.83 1.44 1.41
CA PHE A 42 -19.18 0.55 0.30
C PHE A 42 -20.67 0.53 0.01
N ASP A 43 -21.52 0.53 1.05
CA ASP A 43 -22.95 0.69 0.86
C ASP A 43 -23.26 2.03 0.20
N TYR A 44 -22.67 3.11 0.72
CA TYR A 44 -22.84 4.43 0.15
C TYR A 44 -22.48 4.46 -1.34
N ARG A 45 -21.28 4.04 -1.70
CA ARG A 45 -20.82 4.03 -3.10
C ARG A 45 -21.64 3.12 -4.01
N TYR A 46 -22.10 1.99 -3.51
CA TYR A 46 -22.92 1.06 -4.30
C TYR A 46 -24.33 1.58 -4.51
N LEU A 47 -24.98 2.03 -3.42
CA LEU A 47 -26.38 2.48 -3.44
C LEU A 47 -26.56 3.82 -4.17
N THR A 48 -25.52 4.66 -4.24
CA THR A 48 -25.58 5.93 -4.96
C THR A 48 -25.26 5.83 -6.46
N ARG A 49 -24.81 4.68 -6.95
CA ARG A 49 -24.52 4.45 -8.39
C ARG A 49 -25.77 4.09 -9.19
N VAL A 50 -26.77 4.93 -9.13
CA VAL A 50 -28.04 4.78 -9.86
C VAL A 50 -28.47 6.13 -10.41
N GLU A 51 -29.33 6.12 -11.44
CA GLU A 51 -29.87 7.35 -12.04
C GLU A 51 -30.95 7.96 -11.17
N ASP A 52 -31.88 7.14 -10.64
CA ASP A 52 -32.95 7.56 -9.74
C ASP A 52 -32.54 7.21 -8.30
N LEU A 53 -32.31 8.22 -7.47
CA LEU A 53 -31.79 8.08 -6.12
C LEU A 53 -32.72 8.72 -5.09
N THR A 54 -33.06 7.99 -4.05
CA THR A 54 -33.78 8.53 -2.89
C THR A 54 -32.85 8.52 -1.69
N ILE A 55 -32.62 9.67 -1.06
CA ILE A 55 -31.84 9.76 0.18
C ILE A 55 -32.67 10.40 1.29
N VAL A 56 -32.40 9.98 2.54
CA VAL A 56 -32.99 10.59 3.71
C VAL A 56 -31.88 11.30 4.49
N ILE A 57 -32.05 12.61 4.63
CA ILE A 57 -31.11 13.53 5.30
C ILE A 57 -31.78 14.08 6.56
N ARG A 58 -31.11 13.96 7.69
CA ARG A 58 -31.49 14.66 8.94
C ARG A 58 -30.81 16.02 8.98
N LYS A 59 -31.60 17.08 9.06
CA LYS A 59 -31.10 18.45 9.18
C LYS A 59 -30.50 18.70 10.57
N GLU A 60 -29.34 19.35 10.62
CA GLU A 60 -28.76 19.81 11.89
C GLU A 60 -29.53 21.03 12.44
N LYS A 61 -29.98 21.91 11.53
CA LYS A 61 -30.77 23.11 11.86
C LYS A 61 -32.16 22.99 11.25
N HIS A 62 -33.16 23.26 12.07
CA HIS A 62 -34.53 23.27 11.57
C HIS A 62 -34.75 24.37 10.52
N SER A 63 -35.49 24.03 9.46
CA SER A 63 -35.94 24.99 8.46
C SER A 63 -36.98 25.96 9.06
N GLU A 64 -37.14 27.12 8.41
CA GLU A 64 -38.20 28.09 8.81
C GLU A 64 -39.57 27.46 8.71
N GLU A 65 -39.83 26.59 7.76
CA GLU A 65 -41.09 25.87 7.57
C GLU A 65 -41.35 24.89 8.72
N PHE A 66 -40.34 24.10 9.14
CA PHE A 66 -40.42 23.19 10.27
C PHE A 66 -40.75 23.96 11.57
N LEU A 67 -40.06 25.07 11.81
CA LEU A 67 -40.30 25.93 12.99
C LEU A 67 -41.70 26.54 12.99
N ALA A 68 -42.26 26.84 11.80
CA ALA A 68 -43.61 27.37 11.67
C ALA A 68 -44.72 26.33 12.01
N MET A 69 -44.38 25.01 11.97
CA MET A 69 -45.32 23.93 12.30
C MET A 69 -45.57 23.79 13.83
N ASN A 70 -44.90 24.56 14.68
CA ASN A 70 -44.95 24.46 16.14
C ASN A 70 -44.66 23.06 16.70
N LEU A 71 -43.79 22.30 16.04
CA LEU A 71 -43.28 21.02 16.51
C LEU A 71 -42.29 21.23 17.67
N SER A 72 -42.02 20.17 18.43
CA SER A 72 -41.04 20.26 19.51
C SER A 72 -39.65 20.58 18.93
N PRO A 73 -38.87 21.52 19.52
CA PRO A 73 -37.49 21.77 19.09
C PRO A 73 -36.58 20.56 19.17
N ASP A 74 -36.97 19.51 19.90
CA ASP A 74 -36.22 18.26 20.03
C ASP A 74 -36.64 17.20 18.98
N GLU A 75 -37.67 17.46 18.16
CA GLU A 75 -38.06 16.55 17.08
C GLU A 75 -37.10 16.72 15.89
N PRO A 76 -36.57 15.61 15.36
CA PRO A 76 -35.68 15.67 14.20
C PRO A 76 -36.42 16.06 12.91
N GLU A 77 -35.83 16.92 12.11
CA GLU A 77 -36.31 17.23 10.78
C GLU A 77 -35.58 16.35 9.77
N ASP A 78 -36.28 15.37 9.22
CA ASP A 78 -35.76 14.46 8.22
C ASP A 78 -36.35 14.79 6.84
N TRP A 79 -35.45 15.02 5.85
CA TRP A 79 -35.81 15.31 4.47
C TRP A 79 -35.64 14.03 3.64
N GLU A 80 -36.68 13.67 2.89
CA GLU A 80 -36.61 12.65 1.85
C GLU A 80 -36.44 13.37 0.49
N LEU A 81 -35.29 13.14 -0.13
CA LEU A 81 -34.91 13.81 -1.38
C LEU A 81 -34.88 12.79 -2.52
N GLU A 82 -35.64 13.07 -3.57
CA GLU A 82 -35.60 12.34 -4.83
C GLU A 82 -34.65 13.07 -5.77
N ILE A 83 -33.60 12.38 -6.24
CA ILE A 83 -32.52 12.95 -7.04
C ILE A 83 -32.41 12.16 -8.35
N GLU A 84 -32.48 12.85 -9.48
CA GLU A 84 -32.18 12.33 -10.81
C GLU A 84 -30.76 12.80 -11.20
N LYS A 85 -29.86 11.86 -11.54
CA LYS A 85 -28.46 12.17 -11.88
C LYS A 85 -27.87 11.11 -12.81
N ASP A 86 -26.68 11.38 -13.38
CA ASP A 86 -25.89 10.30 -14.00
C ASP A 86 -25.46 9.27 -12.93
N ALA A 87 -25.55 7.98 -13.26
CA ALA A 87 -25.20 6.91 -12.32
C ALA A 87 -23.75 7.01 -11.80
N SER A 88 -22.85 7.61 -12.55
CA SER A 88 -21.43 7.81 -12.19
C SER A 88 -21.17 9.11 -11.43
N GLU A 89 -22.13 10.05 -11.41
CA GLU A 89 -21.96 11.37 -10.81
C GLU A 89 -22.00 11.27 -9.28
N ASP A 90 -21.04 11.94 -8.63
CA ASP A 90 -20.94 11.99 -7.17
C ASP A 90 -21.87 13.05 -6.58
N LEU A 91 -22.41 12.77 -5.40
CA LEU A 91 -23.28 13.74 -4.70
C LEU A 91 -22.51 14.94 -4.16
N GLY A 92 -21.20 14.83 -3.97
CA GLY A 92 -20.36 15.89 -3.41
C GLY A 92 -20.39 15.96 -1.90
N LEU A 93 -20.64 14.84 -1.21
CA LEU A 93 -20.69 14.73 0.26
C LEU A 93 -19.36 14.21 0.81
N GLU A 94 -18.82 14.88 1.83
CA GLU A 94 -17.76 14.36 2.67
C GLU A 94 -18.27 14.07 4.09
N PHE A 95 -17.92 12.90 4.64
CA PHE A 95 -18.35 12.43 5.95
C PHE A 95 -17.25 12.55 6.98
N GLU A 96 -17.61 12.65 8.27
CA GLU A 96 -16.69 12.76 9.40
C GLU A 96 -15.64 11.62 9.43
N SER A 97 -16.05 10.41 9.02
CA SER A 97 -15.13 9.29 8.79
C SER A 97 -15.13 8.95 7.30
N GLY A 98 -13.97 8.90 6.67
CA GLY A 98 -13.83 8.50 5.26
C GLY A 98 -14.30 7.06 4.99
N LEU A 99 -14.37 6.20 6.01
CA LEU A 99 -14.97 4.87 5.92
C LEU A 99 -16.47 4.85 6.30
N MET A 100 -17.03 5.95 6.79
CA MET A 100 -18.40 6.05 7.34
C MET A 100 -18.65 5.06 8.50
N ASP A 101 -17.62 4.51 9.08
CA ASP A 101 -17.61 3.59 10.22
C ASP A 101 -16.25 3.69 10.93
N GLU A 102 -16.12 3.06 12.10
CA GLU A 102 -14.85 2.97 12.81
C GLU A 102 -13.88 1.99 12.11
N TYR A 103 -12.57 2.26 12.20
CA TYR A 103 -11.54 1.36 11.70
C TYR A 103 -11.55 0.02 12.43
N ARG A 104 -11.42 -1.08 11.70
CA ARG A 104 -11.40 -2.43 12.26
C ARG A 104 -9.98 -2.89 12.51
N SER A 105 -9.56 -2.88 13.76
CA SER A 105 -8.23 -3.33 14.17
C SER A 105 -8.08 -4.85 14.07
N CYS A 106 -6.89 -5.30 13.70
CA CYS A 106 -6.51 -6.70 13.60
C CYS A 106 -6.59 -7.43 14.96
N ARG A 107 -7.13 -8.65 14.97
CA ARG A 107 -7.22 -9.52 16.14
C ARG A 107 -6.17 -10.62 16.20
N ASN A 108 -5.30 -10.67 15.20
CA ASN A 108 -4.21 -11.64 15.14
C ASN A 108 -3.01 -11.18 15.99
N ARG A 109 -2.14 -12.14 16.33
CA ARG A 109 -0.83 -11.91 16.95
C ARG A 109 0.22 -12.67 16.16
N CYS A 110 0.40 -12.24 14.89
CA CYS A 110 1.29 -12.93 13.98
C CYS A 110 2.71 -12.94 14.49
N ILE A 111 3.38 -14.12 14.42
CA ILE A 111 4.77 -14.26 14.86
C ILE A 111 5.75 -13.34 14.11
N PHE A 112 5.32 -12.82 12.96
CA PHE A 112 6.08 -11.95 12.05
C PHE A 112 5.50 -10.53 11.97
N CYS A 113 4.50 -10.15 12.80
CA CYS A 113 3.87 -8.83 12.73
C CYS A 113 4.92 -7.72 12.84
N PHE A 114 4.95 -6.82 11.85
CA PHE A 114 5.91 -5.73 11.84
C PHE A 114 5.55 -4.64 12.85
N VAL A 115 4.24 -4.40 13.07
CA VAL A 115 3.74 -3.42 14.05
C VAL A 115 4.18 -3.80 15.47
N ASP A 116 4.15 -5.10 15.82
CA ASP A 116 4.62 -5.60 17.12
C ASP A 116 6.15 -5.43 17.33
N GLN A 117 6.88 -5.08 16.29
CA GLN A 117 8.33 -4.82 16.30
C GLN A 117 8.67 -3.33 16.30
N MET A 118 7.67 -2.44 16.39
CA MET A 118 7.91 -1.01 16.49
C MET A 118 8.44 -0.63 17.88
N PRO A 119 9.46 0.23 17.97
CA PRO A 119 9.93 0.74 19.26
C PRO A 119 8.87 1.63 19.91
N ALA A 120 8.86 1.71 21.22
CA ALA A 120 7.99 2.62 21.96
C ALA A 120 8.34 4.11 21.68
N GLY A 121 7.33 4.98 21.73
CA GLY A 121 7.53 6.43 21.63
C GLY A 121 7.47 6.99 20.21
N MET A 122 7.07 6.22 19.22
CA MET A 122 6.73 6.72 17.89
C MET A 122 5.27 7.25 17.88
N ARG A 123 4.87 7.92 16.78
CA ARG A 123 3.50 8.43 16.65
C ARG A 123 2.46 7.30 16.69
N GLU A 124 1.31 7.58 17.25
CA GLU A 124 0.27 6.59 17.57
C GLU A 124 -0.22 5.80 16.35
N THR A 125 -0.30 6.47 15.18
CA THR A 125 -0.76 5.83 13.94
C THR A 125 0.09 4.65 13.49
N LEU A 126 1.37 4.56 13.88
CA LEU A 126 2.27 3.46 13.55
C LEU A 126 2.01 2.18 14.36
N TYR A 127 1.23 2.27 15.43
CA TYR A 127 0.85 1.11 16.26
C TYR A 127 -0.53 0.55 15.91
N PHE A 128 -1.19 1.12 14.91
CA PHE A 128 -2.47 0.59 14.45
C PHE A 128 -2.26 -0.73 13.70
N HIS A 129 -2.88 -1.78 14.20
CA HIS A 129 -2.87 -3.09 13.54
C HIS A 129 -4.02 -3.16 12.54
N ASP A 130 -3.72 -2.90 11.29
CA ASP A 130 -4.72 -2.94 10.22
C ASP A 130 -5.06 -4.38 9.81
N ASP A 131 -6.36 -4.66 9.70
CA ASP A 131 -6.95 -5.84 9.06
C ASP A 131 -8.38 -5.48 8.59
N ASP A 132 -8.56 -4.23 8.14
CA ASP A 132 -9.84 -3.71 7.66
C ASP A 132 -9.99 -3.98 6.17
N ALA A 133 -10.99 -4.81 5.82
CA ALA A 133 -11.23 -5.17 4.43
C ALA A 133 -11.49 -3.97 3.51
N ARG A 134 -12.03 -2.87 4.04
CA ARG A 134 -12.28 -1.66 3.26
C ARG A 134 -10.99 -1.03 2.74
N LEU A 135 -9.93 -1.08 3.55
CA LEU A 135 -8.61 -0.58 3.15
C LEU A 135 -7.94 -1.46 2.09
N SER A 136 -8.32 -2.73 1.97
CA SER A 136 -7.88 -3.58 0.86
C SER A 136 -8.32 -3.00 -0.49
N PHE A 137 -9.58 -2.57 -0.59
CA PHE A 137 -10.12 -2.00 -1.84
C PHE A 137 -9.76 -0.53 -2.05
N LEU A 138 -9.61 0.25 -0.98
CA LEU A 138 -9.36 1.68 -1.07
C LEU A 138 -7.88 2.05 -1.19
N GLN A 139 -7.00 1.23 -0.59
CA GLN A 139 -5.57 1.52 -0.45
C GLN A 139 -4.65 0.36 -0.87
N GLY A 140 -5.21 -0.78 -1.31
CA GLY A 140 -4.43 -1.94 -1.69
C GLY A 140 -3.89 -2.77 -0.52
N ASN A 141 -4.34 -2.55 0.71
CA ASN A 141 -3.85 -3.26 1.90
C ASN A 141 -4.14 -4.76 1.84
N TYR A 142 -3.21 -5.57 2.34
CA TYR A 142 -3.35 -7.02 2.44
C TYR A 142 -4.00 -7.40 3.76
N ILE A 143 -5.12 -8.12 3.71
CA ILE A 143 -5.92 -8.52 4.88
C ILE A 143 -5.90 -10.02 5.09
N THR A 144 -6.13 -10.44 6.34
CA THR A 144 -6.07 -11.85 6.70
C THR A 144 -7.39 -12.60 6.53
N LEU A 145 -8.49 -11.91 6.28
CA LEU A 145 -9.90 -12.39 6.29
C LEU A 145 -10.36 -12.94 7.65
N THR A 146 -9.52 -12.93 8.69
CA THR A 146 -9.91 -13.45 10.01
C THR A 146 -10.84 -12.50 10.75
N ASN A 147 -10.84 -11.23 10.36
CA ASN A 147 -11.65 -10.16 10.97
C ASN A 147 -13.02 -9.98 10.29
N MET A 148 -13.27 -10.71 9.21
CA MET A 148 -14.48 -10.61 8.40
C MET A 148 -15.53 -11.63 8.80
N SER A 149 -16.77 -11.20 8.90
CA SER A 149 -17.96 -12.07 9.06
C SER A 149 -18.41 -12.62 7.71
N ASP A 150 -19.35 -13.55 7.73
CA ASP A 150 -20.02 -14.03 6.50
C ASP A 150 -20.79 -12.90 5.81
N HIS A 151 -21.39 -11.98 6.58
CA HIS A 151 -22.05 -10.80 6.06
C HIS A 151 -21.10 -9.90 5.27
N ASP A 152 -19.88 -9.68 5.76
CA ASP A 152 -18.87 -8.90 5.01
C ASP A 152 -18.52 -9.58 3.66
N ILE A 153 -18.40 -10.91 3.66
CA ILE A 153 -18.16 -11.67 2.41
C ILE A 153 -19.37 -11.57 1.46
N ASP A 154 -20.59 -11.67 1.97
CA ASP A 154 -21.81 -11.52 1.16
C ASP A 154 -21.90 -10.12 0.52
N ARG A 155 -21.49 -9.07 1.24
CA ARG A 155 -21.45 -7.70 0.69
C ARG A 155 -20.40 -7.56 -0.42
N ILE A 156 -19.19 -8.10 -0.24
CA ILE A 156 -18.14 -8.09 -1.28
C ILE A 156 -18.66 -8.77 -2.54
N ILE A 157 -19.30 -9.94 -2.41
CA ILE A 157 -19.88 -10.69 -3.53
C ILE A 157 -21.02 -9.89 -4.18
N ARG A 158 -21.94 -9.35 -3.37
CA ARG A 158 -23.09 -8.58 -3.87
C ARG A 158 -22.67 -7.33 -4.63
N TYR A 159 -21.65 -6.62 -4.14
CA TYR A 159 -21.18 -5.37 -4.72
C TYR A 159 -20.09 -5.58 -5.77
N HIS A 160 -19.68 -6.83 -5.96
CA HIS A 160 -18.61 -7.24 -6.87
C HIS A 160 -17.34 -6.40 -6.65
N LEU A 161 -16.91 -6.32 -5.38
CA LEU A 161 -15.71 -5.56 -5.00
C LEU A 161 -14.46 -6.38 -5.30
N GLU A 162 -13.61 -5.87 -6.20
CA GLU A 162 -12.38 -6.55 -6.63
C GLU A 162 -11.31 -5.56 -7.14
N PRO A 163 -10.01 -5.93 -7.15
CA PRO A 163 -9.49 -7.14 -6.53
C PRO A 163 -9.43 -7.04 -5.00
N ILE A 164 -9.50 -8.19 -4.30
CA ILE A 164 -9.23 -8.26 -2.85
C ILE A 164 -7.83 -8.79 -2.61
N ASN A 165 -7.06 -8.12 -1.74
CA ASN A 165 -5.69 -8.49 -1.41
C ASN A 165 -5.63 -9.34 -0.13
N ILE A 166 -5.19 -10.59 -0.24
CA ILE A 166 -5.28 -11.60 0.82
C ILE A 166 -3.90 -12.02 1.33
N SER A 167 -3.68 -11.87 2.62
CA SER A 167 -2.53 -12.42 3.35
C SER A 167 -2.72 -13.91 3.59
N PHE A 168 -2.20 -14.75 2.70
CA PHE A 168 -2.28 -16.23 2.81
C PHE A 168 -1.29 -16.77 3.82
N HIS A 169 -0.02 -16.41 3.68
CA HIS A 169 1.16 -16.89 4.41
C HIS A 169 1.44 -18.39 4.26
N THR A 170 0.45 -19.24 4.25
CA THR A 170 0.50 -20.69 3.96
C THR A 170 -0.89 -21.21 3.62
N MET A 171 -0.95 -22.26 2.82
CA MET A 171 -2.18 -22.99 2.52
C MET A 171 -2.46 -24.12 3.51
N ASN A 172 -1.59 -24.33 4.50
CA ASN A 172 -1.78 -25.29 5.59
C ASN A 172 -2.59 -24.64 6.73
N PRO A 173 -3.87 -25.05 6.98
CA PRO A 173 -4.72 -24.40 7.97
C PRO A 173 -4.14 -24.43 9.39
N ALA A 174 -3.56 -25.57 9.77
CA ALA A 174 -2.98 -25.71 11.11
C ALA A 174 -1.72 -24.85 11.31
N LEU A 175 -0.87 -24.75 10.28
CA LEU A 175 0.28 -23.87 10.30
C LEU A 175 -0.16 -22.40 10.33
N ARG A 176 -1.18 -22.02 9.52
CA ARG A 176 -1.71 -20.66 9.50
C ARG A 176 -2.23 -20.23 10.87
N CYS A 177 -2.96 -21.10 11.57
CA CYS A 177 -3.40 -20.83 12.96
C CYS A 177 -2.21 -20.57 13.90
N ARG A 178 -1.12 -21.31 13.76
CA ARG A 178 0.11 -21.10 14.57
C ARG A 178 0.82 -19.79 14.21
N MET A 179 0.96 -19.50 12.92
CA MET A 179 1.66 -18.29 12.44
C MET A 179 0.92 -17.01 12.83
N LEU A 180 -0.40 -16.98 12.72
CA LEU A 180 -1.24 -15.83 13.08
C LEU A 180 -1.62 -15.78 14.57
N HIS A 181 -1.25 -16.84 15.31
CA HIS A 181 -1.67 -17.03 16.71
C HIS A 181 -3.18 -16.84 16.91
N ASN A 182 -3.96 -17.36 15.96
CA ASN A 182 -5.41 -17.26 15.90
C ASN A 182 -6.00 -18.62 15.50
N ARG A 183 -6.76 -19.24 16.40
CA ARG A 183 -7.34 -20.59 16.20
C ARG A 183 -8.33 -20.67 15.04
N PHE A 184 -8.88 -19.55 14.60
CA PHE A 184 -9.83 -19.45 13.48
C PHE A 184 -9.16 -19.10 12.15
N ALA A 185 -7.85 -18.88 12.14
CA ALA A 185 -7.15 -18.46 10.92
C ALA A 185 -7.15 -19.53 9.80
N GLY A 186 -7.41 -20.80 10.16
CA GLY A 186 -7.58 -21.87 9.20
C GLY A 186 -8.93 -21.87 8.47
N ASP A 187 -9.98 -21.28 9.07
CA ASP A 187 -11.33 -21.31 8.53
C ASP A 187 -11.53 -20.36 7.33
N VAL A 188 -10.57 -19.48 7.08
CA VAL A 188 -10.66 -18.48 5.99
C VAL A 188 -10.69 -19.11 4.59
N PHE A 189 -10.22 -20.33 4.42
CA PHE A 189 -10.20 -20.99 3.11
C PHE A 189 -11.60 -21.23 2.56
N ASP A 190 -12.61 -21.38 3.41
CA ASP A 190 -14.01 -21.45 2.98
C ASP A 190 -14.49 -20.09 2.44
N LYS A 191 -14.07 -18.98 3.05
CA LYS A 191 -14.36 -17.62 2.56
C LYS A 191 -13.69 -17.37 1.21
N ILE A 192 -12.42 -17.75 1.05
CA ILE A 192 -11.67 -17.62 -0.21
C ILE A 192 -12.34 -18.45 -1.31
N LYS A 193 -12.80 -19.66 -0.98
CA LYS A 193 -13.56 -20.49 -1.92
C LYS A 193 -14.86 -19.81 -2.38
N ARG A 194 -15.62 -19.18 -1.46
CA ARG A 194 -16.85 -18.43 -1.80
C ARG A 194 -16.53 -17.24 -2.72
N LEU A 195 -15.48 -16.49 -2.44
CA LEU A 195 -15.03 -15.37 -3.30
C LEU A 195 -14.68 -15.88 -4.71
N LYS A 196 -13.92 -16.97 -4.80
CA LYS A 196 -13.57 -17.62 -6.08
C LYS A 196 -14.80 -18.08 -6.84
N GLU A 197 -15.76 -18.74 -6.19
CA GLU A 197 -17.00 -19.24 -6.80
C GLU A 197 -17.91 -18.10 -7.28
N ALA A 198 -17.82 -16.93 -6.63
CA ALA A 198 -18.53 -15.70 -7.02
C ALA A 198 -17.80 -14.91 -8.13
N GLY A 199 -16.62 -15.35 -8.57
CA GLY A 199 -15.87 -14.70 -9.63
C GLY A 199 -14.99 -13.53 -9.17
N ILE A 200 -14.87 -13.26 -7.86
CA ILE A 200 -14.10 -12.12 -7.33
C ILE A 200 -12.59 -12.31 -7.55
N GLU A 201 -11.95 -11.34 -8.19
CA GLU A 201 -10.50 -11.34 -8.38
C GLU A 201 -9.75 -11.14 -7.06
N MET A 202 -8.65 -11.87 -6.90
CA MET A 202 -7.85 -11.88 -5.68
C MET A 202 -6.37 -11.73 -5.99
N ASN A 203 -5.64 -11.02 -5.12
CA ASN A 203 -4.18 -11.10 -5.05
C ASN A 203 -3.77 -11.72 -3.73
N GLY A 204 -2.64 -12.43 -3.73
CA GLY A 204 -2.14 -13.11 -2.56
C GLY A 204 -0.79 -12.58 -2.09
N GLN A 205 -0.52 -12.73 -0.78
CA GLN A 205 0.77 -12.45 -0.20
C GLN A 205 1.19 -13.57 0.76
N ILE A 206 2.46 -13.94 0.70
CA ILE A 206 3.13 -14.82 1.66
C ILE A 206 4.28 -14.04 2.30
N VAL A 207 4.19 -13.76 3.61
CA VAL A 207 5.36 -13.39 4.39
C VAL A 207 6.10 -14.67 4.75
N LEU A 208 7.28 -14.86 4.17
CA LEU A 208 8.06 -16.09 4.33
C LEU A 208 8.94 -16.00 5.57
N CYS A 209 8.81 -16.99 6.46
CA CYS A 209 9.57 -17.14 7.70
C CYS A 209 10.43 -18.39 7.61
N ARG A 210 11.76 -18.22 7.70
CA ARG A 210 12.74 -19.30 7.60
C ARG A 210 12.48 -20.39 8.64
N GLY A 211 12.44 -21.65 8.22
CA GLY A 211 12.19 -22.81 9.07
C GLY A 211 10.73 -22.98 9.53
N ILE A 212 9.79 -22.19 9.01
CA ILE A 212 8.38 -22.22 9.43
C ILE A 212 7.45 -22.53 8.26
N ASN A 213 7.36 -21.63 7.28
CA ASN A 213 6.51 -21.80 6.09
C ASN A 213 7.31 -21.79 4.77
N ASP A 214 8.62 -21.95 4.85
CA ASP A 214 9.53 -22.12 3.71
C ASP A 214 9.61 -23.59 3.23
N LYS A 215 10.45 -23.84 2.25
CA LYS A 215 10.73 -25.19 1.71
C LYS A 215 9.47 -25.97 1.37
N ALA A 216 9.25 -27.12 1.99
CA ALA A 216 8.12 -28.00 1.68
C ALA A 216 6.75 -27.36 1.93
N GLU A 217 6.63 -26.46 2.92
CA GLU A 217 5.39 -25.73 3.19
C GLU A 217 5.13 -24.65 2.13
N LEU A 218 6.19 -23.98 1.64
CA LEU A 218 6.07 -23.07 0.51
C LEU A 218 5.67 -23.84 -0.76
N GLU A 219 6.38 -24.93 -1.09
CA GLU A 219 6.07 -25.81 -2.21
C GLU A 219 4.60 -26.27 -2.19
N TYR A 220 4.11 -26.71 -1.02
CA TYR A 220 2.73 -27.11 -0.81
C TYR A 220 1.76 -25.94 -1.10
N SER A 221 2.07 -24.74 -0.61
CA SER A 221 1.24 -23.55 -0.79
C SER A 221 1.21 -23.11 -2.27
N LEU A 222 2.37 -23.07 -2.92
CA LEU A 222 2.48 -22.69 -4.32
C LEU A 222 1.69 -23.64 -5.23
N LYS A 223 1.72 -24.95 -4.94
CA LYS A 223 0.89 -25.94 -5.65
C LYS A 223 -0.60 -25.75 -5.38
N ALA A 224 -0.98 -25.47 -4.14
CA ALA A 224 -2.38 -25.38 -3.73
C ALA A 224 -3.12 -24.16 -4.31
N PHE A 225 -2.41 -23.12 -4.75
CA PHE A 225 -3.02 -21.94 -5.39
C PHE A 225 -3.71 -22.24 -6.71
N GLU A 226 -3.35 -23.34 -7.39
CA GLU A 226 -3.99 -23.78 -8.63
C GLU A 226 -5.54 -23.89 -8.50
N GLN A 227 -6.03 -24.27 -7.30
CA GLN A 227 -7.46 -24.40 -7.06
C GLN A 227 -8.25 -23.08 -7.11
N TYR A 228 -7.56 -21.93 -7.01
CA TYR A 228 -8.20 -20.60 -7.00
C TYR A 228 -8.13 -19.89 -8.36
N LEU A 229 -7.53 -20.50 -9.35
CA LEU A 229 -7.54 -19.96 -10.71
C LEU A 229 -8.94 -20.03 -11.35
N PRO A 230 -9.29 -19.07 -12.22
CA PRO A 230 -8.50 -17.94 -12.68
C PRO A 230 -8.61 -16.69 -11.78
N GLN A 231 -9.38 -16.72 -10.68
CA GLN A 231 -9.65 -15.55 -9.84
C GLN A 231 -8.44 -15.10 -9.03
N LEU A 232 -7.52 -16.00 -8.66
CA LEU A 232 -6.24 -15.62 -8.06
C LEU A 232 -5.29 -15.15 -9.16
N ARG A 233 -5.05 -13.84 -9.22
CA ARG A 233 -4.33 -13.18 -10.31
C ARG A 233 -2.82 -13.18 -10.09
N SER A 234 -2.40 -12.99 -8.84
CA SER A 234 -0.99 -12.91 -8.49
C SER A 234 -0.77 -13.25 -7.02
N VAL A 235 0.40 -13.82 -6.69
CA VAL A 235 0.84 -14.07 -5.32
C VAL A 235 2.28 -13.59 -5.14
N SER A 236 2.50 -12.65 -4.23
CA SER A 236 3.83 -12.22 -3.83
C SER A 236 4.38 -13.06 -2.68
N VAL A 237 5.65 -13.39 -2.75
CA VAL A 237 6.42 -13.99 -1.65
C VAL A 237 7.45 -12.98 -1.20
N VAL A 238 7.32 -12.49 0.04
CA VAL A 238 8.21 -11.48 0.61
C VAL A 238 8.96 -12.05 1.82
N PRO A 239 10.23 -11.70 2.06
CA PRO A 239 10.93 -12.14 3.25
C PRO A 239 10.39 -11.46 4.49
N VAL A 240 10.41 -12.13 5.63
CA VAL A 240 10.03 -11.53 6.90
C VAL A 240 11.01 -10.41 7.28
N GLY A 241 10.47 -9.21 7.54
CA GLY A 241 11.23 -8.10 8.12
C GLY A 241 11.49 -8.32 9.62
N LEU A 242 12.75 -8.27 10.04
CA LEU A 242 13.15 -8.50 11.43
C LEU A 242 13.88 -7.28 11.98
N THR A 243 13.21 -6.50 12.85
CA THR A 243 13.83 -5.39 13.56
C THR A 243 14.61 -5.88 14.79
N LYS A 244 15.38 -4.99 15.40
CA LYS A 244 16.07 -5.27 16.67
C LYS A 244 15.13 -5.29 17.88
N TYR A 245 13.88 -4.86 17.76
CA TYR A 245 12.89 -4.73 18.84
C TYR A 245 12.00 -5.96 18.94
N ARG A 246 12.62 -7.15 19.05
CA ARG A 246 11.92 -8.45 19.07
C ARG A 246 12.09 -9.23 20.36
N GLU A 247 12.51 -8.61 21.45
CA GLU A 247 12.86 -9.29 22.70
C GLU A 247 11.72 -10.15 23.28
N HIS A 248 10.46 -9.71 23.06
CA HIS A 248 9.27 -10.38 23.59
C HIS A 248 8.50 -11.19 22.53
N LEU A 249 9.04 -11.28 21.32
CA LEU A 249 8.41 -11.97 20.20
C LEU A 249 9.09 -13.33 19.92
N PRO A 250 8.37 -14.26 19.27
CA PRO A 250 8.96 -15.54 18.87
C PRO A 250 10.24 -15.34 18.05
N LYS A 251 11.25 -16.16 18.30
CA LYS A 251 12.49 -16.10 17.54
C LYS A 251 12.24 -16.48 16.09
N LEU A 252 12.66 -15.61 15.17
CA LEU A 252 12.68 -15.84 13.74
C LEU A 252 14.09 -15.64 13.22
N GLU A 253 14.42 -16.35 12.15
CA GLU A 253 15.71 -16.26 11.49
C GLU A 253 15.57 -15.47 10.17
N SER A 254 16.55 -14.63 9.89
CA SER A 254 16.65 -13.95 8.59
C SER A 254 17.10 -14.95 7.53
N PHE A 255 16.70 -14.69 6.30
CA PHE A 255 17.29 -15.35 5.15
C PHE A 255 18.68 -14.79 4.87
N ASP A 256 19.55 -15.65 4.36
CA ASP A 256 20.87 -15.33 3.84
C ASP A 256 20.88 -15.52 2.32
N ARG A 257 22.04 -15.26 1.70
CA ARG A 257 22.21 -15.36 0.27
C ARG A 257 21.84 -16.75 -0.29
N GLU A 258 22.26 -17.80 0.40
CA GLU A 258 22.06 -19.19 -0.06
C GLU A 258 20.57 -19.56 0.00
N SER A 259 19.92 -19.32 1.13
CA SER A 259 18.49 -19.57 1.31
C SER A 259 17.62 -18.68 0.41
N ALA A 260 18.04 -17.46 0.10
CA ALA A 260 17.37 -16.62 -0.88
C ALA A 260 17.43 -17.22 -2.30
N CYS A 261 18.59 -17.79 -2.68
CA CYS A 261 18.70 -18.52 -3.95
C CYS A 261 17.74 -19.70 -4.02
N GLU A 262 17.62 -20.49 -2.95
CA GLU A 262 16.69 -21.64 -2.89
C GLU A 262 15.23 -21.19 -3.09
N VAL A 263 14.84 -20.07 -2.47
CA VAL A 263 13.49 -19.49 -2.61
C VAL A 263 13.24 -19.05 -4.05
N ILE A 264 14.17 -18.33 -4.67
CA ILE A 264 14.05 -17.87 -6.06
C ILE A 264 13.92 -19.07 -6.99
N ASP A 265 14.80 -20.07 -6.87
CA ASP A 265 14.78 -21.27 -7.72
C ASP A 265 13.43 -22.01 -7.64
N MET A 266 12.82 -22.05 -6.44
CA MET A 266 11.50 -22.64 -6.24
C MET A 266 10.41 -21.80 -6.92
N ILE A 267 10.40 -20.48 -6.70
CA ILE A 267 9.39 -19.58 -7.28
C ILE A 267 9.47 -19.59 -8.81
N GLU A 268 10.67 -19.47 -9.39
CA GLU A 268 10.86 -19.48 -10.85
C GLU A 268 10.40 -20.79 -11.48
N ARG A 269 10.61 -21.94 -10.80
CA ARG A 269 10.11 -23.23 -11.25
C ARG A 269 8.57 -23.24 -11.27
N TRP A 270 7.90 -22.68 -10.26
CA TRP A 270 6.45 -22.56 -10.22
C TRP A 270 5.90 -21.52 -11.19
N GLN A 271 6.61 -20.43 -11.44
CA GLN A 271 6.26 -19.46 -12.49
C GLN A 271 6.22 -20.16 -13.86
N ASN A 272 7.26 -20.95 -14.19
CA ASN A 272 7.29 -21.69 -15.45
C ASN A 272 6.15 -22.71 -15.53
N TYR A 273 5.84 -23.42 -14.43
CA TYR A 273 4.71 -24.36 -14.38
C TYR A 273 3.37 -23.67 -14.67
N TYR A 274 3.12 -22.51 -14.03
CA TYR A 274 1.88 -21.77 -14.22
C TYR A 274 1.81 -21.13 -15.62
N MET A 275 2.91 -20.62 -16.12
CA MET A 275 2.99 -20.05 -17.47
C MET A 275 2.69 -21.09 -18.55
N GLU A 276 3.26 -22.28 -18.44
CA GLU A 276 3.03 -23.38 -19.40
C GLU A 276 1.58 -23.86 -19.41
N ARG A 277 0.89 -23.85 -18.26
CA ARG A 277 -0.47 -24.39 -18.12
C ARG A 277 -1.59 -23.37 -18.25
N TYR A 278 -1.32 -22.14 -17.77
CA TYR A 278 -2.37 -21.14 -17.59
C TYR A 278 -2.05 -19.80 -18.27
N GLY A 279 -0.85 -19.64 -18.80
CA GLY A 279 -0.42 -18.42 -19.48
C GLY A 279 -0.16 -17.24 -18.55
N ILE A 280 0.11 -17.49 -17.27
CA ILE A 280 0.42 -16.48 -16.25
C ILE A 280 1.57 -16.98 -15.37
N HIS A 281 2.37 -16.08 -14.82
CA HIS A 281 3.43 -16.45 -13.88
C HIS A 281 2.93 -16.68 -12.45
N LEU A 282 1.75 -16.25 -12.11
CA LEU A 282 1.01 -16.32 -10.85
C LEU A 282 1.80 -15.97 -9.58
N VAL A 283 2.97 -16.59 -9.35
CA VAL A 283 3.75 -16.44 -8.10
C VAL A 283 5.03 -15.67 -8.35
N HIS A 284 5.33 -14.69 -7.48
CA HIS A 284 6.45 -13.78 -7.68
C HIS A 284 7.29 -13.63 -6.39
N ALA A 285 8.60 -13.70 -6.56
CA ALA A 285 9.53 -13.29 -5.52
C ALA A 285 9.65 -11.76 -5.52
N SER A 286 9.62 -11.13 -4.34
CA SER A 286 9.92 -9.69 -4.25
C SER A 286 11.36 -9.39 -4.67
N ASP A 287 11.61 -8.17 -5.09
CA ASP A 287 12.95 -7.70 -5.52
C ASP A 287 14.00 -7.92 -4.43
N GLU A 288 13.61 -7.85 -3.16
CA GLU A 288 14.50 -8.09 -2.02
C GLU A 288 15.16 -9.46 -2.08
N TRP A 289 14.48 -10.51 -2.55
CA TRP A 289 15.06 -11.83 -2.72
C TRP A 289 16.22 -11.82 -3.71
N TYR A 290 16.03 -11.21 -4.88
CA TYR A 290 17.05 -11.12 -5.92
C TYR A 290 18.26 -10.31 -5.45
N LEU A 291 18.01 -9.18 -4.79
CA LEU A 291 19.06 -8.34 -4.23
C LEU A 291 19.86 -9.05 -3.13
N LEU A 292 19.18 -9.78 -2.24
CA LEU A 292 19.80 -10.58 -1.17
C LEU A 292 20.62 -11.73 -1.75
N ALA A 293 20.10 -12.41 -2.76
CA ALA A 293 20.80 -13.48 -3.47
C ALA A 293 21.98 -12.97 -4.32
N GLY A 294 22.01 -11.67 -4.63
CA GLY A 294 22.95 -11.07 -5.58
C GLY A 294 22.71 -11.55 -7.01
N ARG A 295 21.46 -11.90 -7.34
CA ARG A 295 21.01 -12.27 -8.69
C ARG A 295 20.45 -11.07 -9.42
N GLU A 296 20.43 -11.14 -10.75
CA GLU A 296 19.73 -10.18 -11.59
C GLU A 296 18.21 -10.35 -11.45
N LEU A 297 17.50 -9.23 -11.57
CA LEU A 297 16.04 -9.23 -11.57
C LEU A 297 15.49 -9.83 -12.86
N PRO A 298 14.36 -10.53 -12.82
CA PRO A 298 13.68 -11.03 -14.01
C PRO A 298 13.39 -9.93 -15.04
N GLU A 299 13.22 -10.31 -16.30
CA GLU A 299 12.75 -9.40 -17.34
C GLU A 299 11.28 -9.02 -17.14
N ALA A 300 10.85 -7.89 -17.75
CA ALA A 300 9.53 -7.28 -17.56
C ALA A 300 8.35 -8.23 -17.75
N GLU A 301 8.47 -9.08 -18.78
CA GLU A 301 7.44 -10.03 -19.17
C GLU A 301 7.09 -11.03 -18.06
N ARG A 302 8.02 -11.26 -17.11
CA ARG A 302 7.79 -12.20 -16.00
C ARG A 302 6.96 -11.63 -14.85
N TYR A 303 6.61 -10.35 -14.90
CA TYR A 303 5.83 -9.69 -13.84
C TYR A 303 4.34 -9.55 -14.17
N ASP A 304 3.89 -10.05 -15.34
CA ASP A 304 2.48 -10.04 -15.77
C ASP A 304 1.79 -8.67 -15.61
N GLY A 305 2.51 -7.58 -15.91
CA GLY A 305 2.00 -6.21 -15.79
C GLY A 305 2.15 -5.58 -14.41
N TYR A 306 3.04 -6.12 -13.56
CA TYR A 306 3.43 -5.52 -12.27
C TYR A 306 2.29 -5.40 -11.24
N LEU A 307 1.47 -6.44 -11.10
CA LEU A 307 0.30 -6.47 -10.21
C LEU A 307 0.65 -6.36 -8.71
N GLN A 308 1.92 -6.50 -8.32
CA GLN A 308 2.37 -6.63 -6.94
C GLN A 308 3.42 -5.57 -6.54
N LEU A 309 3.43 -4.40 -7.20
CA LEU A 309 4.40 -3.32 -6.92
C LEU A 309 4.44 -2.94 -5.44
N GLU A 310 3.28 -2.81 -4.80
CA GLU A 310 3.16 -2.46 -3.37
C GLU A 310 3.84 -3.48 -2.43
N ASN A 311 4.04 -4.72 -2.90
CA ASN A 311 4.79 -5.75 -2.21
C ASN A 311 6.27 -5.80 -2.61
N GLY A 312 6.76 -4.80 -3.33
CA GLY A 312 8.14 -4.74 -3.80
C GLY A 312 8.48 -5.79 -4.86
N VAL A 313 7.51 -6.16 -5.70
CA VAL A 313 7.70 -7.10 -6.81
C VAL A 313 7.81 -6.32 -8.11
N GLY A 314 9.01 -6.31 -8.71
CA GLY A 314 9.27 -5.66 -9.98
C GLY A 314 9.46 -4.15 -9.93
N MET A 315 9.45 -3.52 -8.74
CA MET A 315 9.68 -2.07 -8.61
C MET A 315 11.00 -1.62 -9.21
N ILE A 316 12.06 -2.37 -8.95
CA ILE A 316 13.41 -2.04 -9.41
C ILE A 316 13.54 -2.33 -10.92
N ARG A 317 12.90 -3.38 -11.43
CA ARG A 317 12.86 -3.64 -12.86
C ARG A 317 12.12 -2.51 -13.59
N LEU A 318 10.94 -2.15 -13.15
CA LEU A 318 10.15 -1.07 -13.73
C LEU A 318 10.91 0.27 -13.71
N LEU A 319 11.53 0.63 -12.57
CA LEU A 319 12.38 1.81 -12.47
C LEU A 319 13.52 1.78 -13.50
N THR A 320 14.17 0.63 -13.64
CA THR A 320 15.30 0.45 -14.59
C THR A 320 14.85 0.66 -16.04
N GLU A 321 13.72 0.08 -16.42
CA GLU A 321 13.16 0.24 -17.78
C GLU A 321 12.75 1.68 -18.05
N GLN A 322 12.08 2.32 -17.13
CA GLN A 322 11.68 3.73 -17.29
C GLN A 322 12.89 4.69 -17.36
N VAL A 323 13.97 4.42 -16.63
CA VAL A 323 15.21 5.17 -16.76
C VAL A 323 15.77 5.00 -18.17
N ARG A 324 15.90 3.77 -18.66
CA ARG A 324 16.44 3.47 -19.98
C ARG A 324 15.59 4.07 -21.10
N GLU A 325 14.27 3.91 -21.01
CA GLU A 325 13.34 4.54 -21.94
C GLU A 325 13.51 6.06 -21.99
N THR A 326 13.64 6.70 -20.82
CA THR A 326 13.87 8.15 -20.73
C THR A 326 15.19 8.55 -21.38
N LEU A 327 16.26 7.75 -21.18
CA LEU A 327 17.56 8.01 -21.78
C LEU A 327 17.56 7.79 -23.29
N GLU A 328 16.84 6.78 -23.81
CA GLU A 328 16.69 6.53 -25.26
C GLU A 328 15.95 7.67 -25.99
N GLN A 329 14.98 8.31 -25.31
CA GLN A 329 14.26 9.46 -25.84
C GLN A 329 15.07 10.75 -25.80
N THR A 330 16.29 10.70 -25.23
CA THR A 330 17.16 11.85 -25.06
C THR A 330 18.24 11.87 -26.13
N ASP A 331 18.37 12.99 -26.86
CA ASP A 331 19.44 13.16 -27.87
C ASP A 331 20.82 13.25 -27.16
N ALA A 332 21.52 12.15 -27.10
CA ALA A 332 22.80 12.05 -26.38
C ALA A 332 24.05 12.40 -27.24
N PRO A 333 25.14 12.94 -26.65
CA PRO A 333 25.29 13.34 -25.25
C PRO A 333 24.70 14.73 -24.98
N VAL A 334 24.01 14.89 -23.85
CA VAL A 334 23.45 16.19 -23.40
C VAL A 334 24.46 16.95 -22.57
N ARG A 335 24.82 18.15 -23.00
CA ARG A 335 25.66 19.06 -22.23
C ARG A 335 24.84 20.03 -21.40
N MET A 336 25.24 20.24 -20.16
CA MET A 336 24.61 21.23 -19.31
C MET A 336 24.78 22.66 -19.87
N PRO A 337 23.76 23.54 -19.76
CA PRO A 337 23.87 24.92 -20.21
C PRO A 337 25.09 25.61 -19.62
N CYS A 338 25.81 26.39 -20.46
CA CYS A 338 27.00 27.16 -20.06
C CYS A 338 28.15 26.31 -19.48
N GLY A 339 28.21 24.99 -19.73
CA GLY A 339 29.27 24.12 -19.18
C GLY A 339 29.21 23.97 -17.65
N LYS A 340 28.07 24.22 -17.03
CA LYS A 340 27.87 24.02 -15.59
C LYS A 340 28.02 22.53 -15.27
N LYS A 341 28.81 22.21 -14.26
CA LYS A 341 28.86 20.85 -13.71
C LYS A 341 27.86 20.73 -12.58
N ARG A 342 27.16 19.63 -12.52
CA ARG A 342 26.20 19.28 -11.47
C ARG A 342 26.67 18.06 -10.69
N ARG A 343 26.56 18.11 -9.38
CA ARG A 343 26.83 16.97 -8.50
C ARG A 343 25.68 16.79 -7.53
N VAL A 344 25.15 15.57 -7.43
CA VAL A 344 24.05 15.22 -6.54
C VAL A 344 24.35 13.91 -5.80
N THR A 345 23.72 13.74 -4.65
CA THR A 345 23.81 12.49 -3.87
C THR A 345 22.44 11.85 -3.80
N VAL A 346 22.33 10.54 -4.14
CA VAL A 346 21.10 9.74 -4.01
C VAL A 346 21.22 8.89 -2.76
N ALA A 347 20.38 9.13 -1.75
CA ALA A 347 20.29 8.28 -0.57
C ALA A 347 19.30 7.13 -0.79
N THR A 348 19.66 5.93 -0.34
CA THR A 348 18.85 4.72 -0.52
C THR A 348 19.15 3.66 0.54
N GLY A 349 18.33 2.62 0.62
CA GLY A 349 18.61 1.45 1.44
C GLY A 349 19.82 0.65 0.96
N MET A 350 20.34 -0.18 1.84
CA MET A 350 21.60 -0.90 1.59
C MET A 350 21.54 -1.82 0.36
N LEU A 351 20.45 -2.57 0.16
CA LEU A 351 20.35 -3.55 -0.93
C LEU A 351 20.18 -2.88 -2.30
N ALA A 352 19.38 -1.83 -2.41
CA ALA A 352 19.13 -1.15 -3.67
C ALA A 352 20.31 -0.32 -4.19
N ALA A 353 21.30 0.00 -3.34
CA ALA A 353 22.40 0.88 -3.66
C ALA A 353 23.24 0.41 -4.86
N ARG A 354 23.40 -0.90 -5.06
CA ARG A 354 24.15 -1.45 -6.21
C ARG A 354 23.43 -1.12 -7.51
N THR A 355 22.12 -1.35 -7.58
CA THR A 355 21.33 -1.08 -8.78
C THR A 355 21.28 0.41 -9.08
N LEU A 356 21.06 1.25 -8.05
CA LEU A 356 21.06 2.71 -8.24
C LEU A 356 22.42 3.25 -8.71
N ARG A 357 23.55 2.65 -8.32
CA ARG A 357 24.87 3.00 -8.89
C ARG A 357 24.93 2.66 -10.37
N SER A 358 24.47 1.47 -10.77
CA SER A 358 24.43 1.10 -12.18
C SER A 358 23.58 2.07 -13.01
N LEU A 359 22.40 2.45 -12.51
CA LEU A 359 21.54 3.43 -13.17
C LEU A 359 22.19 4.83 -13.21
N ALA A 360 22.86 5.24 -12.14
CA ALA A 360 23.60 6.50 -12.12
C ALA A 360 24.72 6.51 -13.16
N ASP A 361 25.43 5.40 -13.36
CA ASP A 361 26.46 5.26 -14.40
C ASP A 361 25.85 5.35 -15.80
N GLU A 362 24.69 4.72 -16.05
CA GLU A 362 23.95 4.81 -17.32
C GLU A 362 23.51 6.27 -17.59
N ILE A 363 22.96 6.98 -16.57
CA ILE A 363 22.55 8.39 -16.70
C ILE A 363 23.75 9.30 -16.97
N THR A 364 24.86 9.13 -16.24
CA THR A 364 26.04 9.98 -16.41
C THR A 364 26.77 9.74 -17.74
N ALA A 365 26.64 8.57 -18.34
CA ALA A 365 27.12 8.30 -19.70
C ALA A 365 26.41 9.19 -20.75
N VAL A 366 25.10 9.47 -20.56
CA VAL A 366 24.31 10.35 -21.43
C VAL A 366 24.51 11.83 -21.04
N PHE A 367 24.68 12.11 -19.74
CA PHE A 367 24.86 13.47 -19.16
C PHE A 367 26.26 13.64 -18.54
N PRO A 368 27.34 13.81 -19.34
CA PRO A 368 28.71 13.75 -18.84
C PRO A 368 29.12 14.93 -17.93
N ASP A 369 28.31 15.99 -17.84
CA ASP A 369 28.54 17.10 -16.94
C ASP A 369 27.87 16.90 -15.55
N VAL A 370 27.20 15.74 -15.34
CA VAL A 370 26.55 15.36 -14.10
C VAL A 370 27.40 14.29 -13.38
N THR A 371 27.55 14.44 -12.08
CA THR A 371 28.19 13.44 -11.19
C THR A 371 27.16 13.01 -10.14
N VAL A 372 27.02 11.70 -9.95
CA VAL A 372 26.07 11.13 -8.99
C VAL A 372 26.82 10.29 -7.96
N ASP A 373 26.67 10.64 -6.71
CA ASP A 373 27.09 9.80 -5.60
C ASP A 373 25.89 9.02 -5.05
N VAL A 374 26.00 7.70 -4.90
CA VAL A 374 24.96 6.89 -4.27
C VAL A 374 25.37 6.57 -2.84
N ALA A 375 24.62 7.08 -1.87
CA ALA A 375 24.83 6.91 -0.45
C ALA A 375 23.92 5.81 0.10
N PRO A 376 24.42 4.58 0.32
CA PRO A 376 23.68 3.55 1.02
C PRO A 376 23.56 3.94 2.50
N ILE A 377 22.33 3.97 3.01
CA ILE A 377 22.03 4.29 4.39
C ILE A 377 21.73 3.00 5.15
N ARG A 378 22.53 2.73 6.16
CA ARG A 378 22.27 1.62 7.08
C ARG A 378 21.14 1.99 8.03
N ASN A 379 20.20 1.10 8.23
CA ASN A 379 19.12 1.30 9.17
C ASN A 379 19.60 0.95 10.60
N ASP A 380 20.09 1.94 11.34
CA ASP A 380 20.50 1.79 12.73
C ASP A 380 19.30 1.86 13.67
N PHE A 381 18.21 2.53 13.24
CA PHE A 381 17.01 2.71 14.02
C PHE A 381 16.25 1.39 14.23
N PHE A 382 15.89 0.70 13.15
CA PHE A 382 15.19 -0.59 13.22
C PHE A 382 16.14 -1.79 13.29
N GLY A 383 17.40 -1.61 12.89
CA GLY A 383 18.43 -2.66 12.84
C GLY A 383 18.89 -2.96 11.42
N GLU A 384 20.15 -3.39 11.29
CA GLU A 384 20.85 -3.59 10.02
C GLU A 384 20.21 -4.60 9.06
N LYS A 385 19.30 -5.46 9.57
CA LYS A 385 18.55 -6.42 8.76
C LYS A 385 17.40 -5.79 7.99
N ILE A 386 17.03 -4.55 8.33
CA ILE A 386 16.06 -3.75 7.59
C ILE A 386 16.82 -2.95 6.54
N THR A 387 16.65 -3.30 5.28
CA THR A 387 17.51 -2.83 4.19
C THR A 387 16.76 -1.97 3.16
N VAL A 388 15.44 -1.87 3.29
CA VAL A 388 14.57 -1.13 2.37
C VAL A 388 14.61 0.37 2.63
N SER A 389 14.49 1.19 1.58
CA SER A 389 14.54 2.66 1.68
C SER A 389 13.39 3.24 2.49
N GLY A 390 12.18 2.71 2.35
CA GLY A 390 10.97 3.22 3.02
C GLY A 390 10.96 3.11 4.55
N LEU A 391 11.93 2.42 5.15
CA LEU A 391 12.07 2.30 6.61
C LEU A 391 13.30 3.05 7.16
N ILE A 392 13.98 3.84 6.33
CA ILE A 392 15.07 4.70 6.79
C ILE A 392 14.48 5.92 7.50
N THR A 393 15.05 6.24 8.65
CA THR A 393 14.63 7.39 9.48
C THR A 393 15.45 8.64 9.18
N GLY A 394 14.92 9.80 9.54
CA GLY A 394 15.65 11.07 9.42
C GLY A 394 16.94 11.06 10.23
N GLN A 395 16.93 10.48 11.44
CA GLN A 395 18.14 10.36 12.27
C GLN A 395 19.20 9.46 11.63
N ASP A 396 18.82 8.39 10.90
CA ASP A 396 19.78 7.55 10.19
C ASP A 396 20.46 8.31 9.04
N LEU A 397 19.68 9.12 8.29
CA LEU A 397 20.21 10.01 7.27
C LEU A 397 21.21 11.03 7.85
N VAL A 398 20.78 11.78 8.87
CA VAL A 398 21.62 12.82 9.48
C VAL A 398 22.92 12.23 10.01
N ARG A 399 22.82 11.15 10.81
CA ARG A 399 24.01 10.52 11.42
C ARG A 399 25.04 10.06 10.40
N GLN A 400 24.60 9.57 9.25
CA GLN A 400 25.49 8.97 8.25
C GLN A 400 25.93 9.94 7.17
N LEU A 401 25.22 11.07 6.98
CA LEU A 401 25.52 12.05 5.95
C LEU A 401 26.11 13.37 6.48
N GLN A 402 25.97 13.66 7.77
CA GLN A 402 26.48 14.89 8.36
C GLN A 402 28.00 15.05 8.12
N GLY A 403 28.39 16.22 7.64
CA GLY A 403 29.79 16.56 7.34
C GLY A 403 30.32 15.97 6.03
N LYS A 404 29.52 15.28 5.26
CA LYS A 404 29.88 14.84 3.90
C LYS A 404 29.53 15.91 2.87
N ASP A 405 30.31 15.95 1.78
CA ASP A 405 29.97 16.76 0.62
C ASP A 405 28.89 16.03 -0.21
N LEU A 406 27.66 16.53 -0.14
CA LEU A 406 26.50 15.93 -0.81
C LEU A 406 26.21 16.52 -2.20
N GLY A 407 27.04 17.45 -2.65
CA GLY A 407 26.81 18.17 -3.91
C GLY A 407 25.72 19.22 -3.82
N GLU A 408 25.03 19.52 -4.93
CA GLU A 408 23.98 20.55 -4.98
C GLU A 408 22.71 20.12 -4.22
N ASN A 409 22.35 18.84 -4.31
CA ASN A 409 21.13 18.30 -3.71
C ASN A 409 21.35 16.89 -3.16
N LEU A 410 20.63 16.57 -2.10
CA LEU A 410 20.40 15.22 -1.62
C LEU A 410 19.05 14.72 -2.18
N LEU A 411 19.08 13.67 -2.98
CA LEU A 411 17.88 13.04 -3.55
C LEU A 411 17.43 11.90 -2.65
N ILE A 412 16.16 11.89 -2.27
CA ILE A 412 15.56 10.82 -1.47
C ILE A 412 14.30 10.30 -2.18
N PRO A 413 14.01 9.00 -2.17
CA PRO A 413 12.76 8.50 -2.73
C PRO A 413 11.57 8.86 -1.83
N VAL A 414 10.43 9.15 -2.45
CA VAL A 414 9.19 9.57 -1.77
C VAL A 414 8.73 8.58 -0.69
N ASN A 415 8.99 7.30 -0.87
CA ASN A 415 8.62 6.26 0.09
C ASN A 415 9.40 6.27 1.42
N MET A 416 10.41 7.13 1.59
CA MET A 416 11.02 7.43 2.89
C MET A 416 10.12 8.30 3.77
N LEU A 417 9.12 8.94 3.17
CA LEU A 417 8.26 9.92 3.83
C LEU A 417 6.85 9.35 4.04
N ARG A 418 6.13 9.94 4.98
CA ARG A 418 4.71 9.70 5.15
C ARG A 418 3.95 10.20 3.92
N SER A 419 2.96 9.43 3.47
CA SER A 419 2.15 9.79 2.30
C SER A 419 1.57 11.20 2.44
N ASN A 420 1.74 12.02 1.40
CA ASN A 420 1.33 13.42 1.33
C ASN A 420 1.93 14.38 2.39
N GLU A 421 2.97 13.95 3.11
CA GLU A 421 3.64 14.76 4.12
C GLU A 421 5.17 14.69 3.95
N GLN A 422 5.86 15.77 4.34
CA GLN A 422 7.33 15.83 4.30
C GLN A 422 7.93 15.45 5.67
N VAL A 423 7.53 14.27 6.18
CA VAL A 423 7.88 13.79 7.51
C VAL A 423 8.35 12.34 7.45
N PHE A 424 9.47 12.04 8.08
CA PHE A 424 10.03 10.68 8.19
C PHE A 424 9.30 9.85 9.27
N LEU A 425 9.65 8.57 9.38
CA LEU A 425 9.05 7.67 10.37
C LEU A 425 9.33 8.08 11.83
N ASP A 426 10.43 8.76 12.08
CA ASP A 426 10.85 9.27 13.40
C ASP A 426 10.42 10.72 13.65
N ASP A 427 9.43 11.19 12.92
CA ASP A 427 8.83 12.54 12.98
C ASP A 427 9.79 13.69 12.64
N MET A 428 11.00 13.41 12.19
CA MET A 428 11.86 14.44 11.60
C MET A 428 11.27 14.94 10.29
N THR A 429 11.24 16.25 10.10
CA THR A 429 10.81 16.87 8.85
C THR A 429 11.94 16.99 7.85
N VAL A 430 11.61 17.04 6.56
CA VAL A 430 12.57 17.32 5.49
C VAL A 430 13.34 18.61 5.76
N SER A 431 12.66 19.69 6.18
CA SER A 431 13.28 20.97 6.50
C SER A 431 14.32 20.89 7.64
N GLN A 432 14.04 20.11 8.69
CA GLN A 432 14.99 19.90 9.78
C GLN A 432 16.26 19.17 9.31
N ILE A 433 16.10 18.23 8.39
CA ILE A 433 17.26 17.52 7.82
C ILE A 433 18.06 18.44 6.90
N GLU A 434 17.41 19.24 6.04
CA GLU A 434 18.04 20.25 5.20
C GLU A 434 18.89 21.23 6.04
N GLU A 435 18.32 21.74 7.13
CA GLU A 435 19.03 22.63 8.06
C GLU A 435 20.24 21.94 8.70
N THR A 436 20.11 20.67 9.09
CA THR A 436 21.20 19.94 9.76
C THR A 436 22.32 19.57 8.78
N LEU A 437 21.96 19.13 7.57
CA LEU A 437 22.93 18.71 6.55
C LEU A 437 23.44 19.89 5.70
N GLN A 438 22.85 21.08 5.83
CA GLN A 438 23.16 22.27 5.01
C GLN A 438 23.07 21.98 3.50
N THR A 439 22.10 21.15 3.10
CA THR A 439 21.92 20.70 1.71
C THR A 439 20.43 20.61 1.40
N LYS A 440 20.03 21.05 0.22
CA LYS A 440 18.66 20.91 -0.26
C LYS A 440 18.30 19.44 -0.51
N ILE A 441 17.10 19.04 -0.09
CA ILE A 441 16.54 17.73 -0.35
C ILE A 441 15.56 17.84 -1.53
N VAL A 442 15.70 16.93 -2.49
CA VAL A 442 14.74 16.73 -3.57
C VAL A 442 14.08 15.36 -3.36
N ILE A 443 12.76 15.38 -3.22
CA ILE A 443 11.95 14.19 -3.12
C ILE A 443 11.71 13.67 -4.53
N VAL A 444 12.06 12.40 -4.77
CA VAL A 444 11.97 11.75 -6.08
C VAL A 444 10.83 10.75 -6.07
N GLU A 445 9.92 10.87 -7.00
CA GLU A 445 8.85 9.89 -7.19
C GLU A 445 9.41 8.51 -7.59
N SER A 446 8.61 7.47 -7.38
CA SER A 446 9.05 6.09 -7.60
C SER A 446 9.02 5.68 -9.09
N ASP A 447 9.47 6.57 -9.97
CA ASP A 447 9.55 6.35 -11.41
C ASP A 447 10.88 6.79 -12.02
N GLY A 448 11.23 6.19 -13.18
CA GLY A 448 12.53 6.40 -13.80
C GLY A 448 12.71 7.79 -14.40
N ARG A 449 11.67 8.40 -14.92
CA ARG A 449 11.73 9.76 -15.48
C ARG A 449 12.02 10.79 -14.38
N SER A 450 11.28 10.71 -13.28
CA SER A 450 11.50 11.56 -12.10
C SER A 450 12.93 11.43 -11.56
N LEU A 451 13.47 10.20 -11.53
CA LEU A 451 14.87 9.98 -11.12
C LEU A 451 15.86 10.66 -12.08
N VAL A 452 15.71 10.48 -13.39
CA VAL A 452 16.58 11.13 -14.40
C VAL A 452 16.47 12.66 -14.29
N CYS A 453 15.27 13.21 -14.22
CA CYS A 453 15.04 14.65 -14.08
C CYS A 453 15.66 15.22 -12.79
N ALA A 454 15.49 14.53 -11.65
CA ALA A 454 16.06 14.97 -10.38
C ALA A 454 17.61 14.95 -10.40
N ILE A 455 18.20 13.93 -11.03
CA ILE A 455 19.67 13.82 -11.17
C ILE A 455 20.21 14.89 -12.09
N THR A 456 19.61 15.09 -13.26
CA THR A 456 20.11 16.00 -14.29
C THR A 456 19.71 17.46 -14.05
N GLY A 457 18.62 17.71 -13.30
CA GLY A 457 18.05 19.03 -13.12
C GLY A 457 17.29 19.54 -14.37
N THR A 458 16.89 18.62 -15.26
CA THR A 458 15.97 18.88 -16.36
C THR A 458 14.53 18.79 -15.85
N ALA A 459 13.62 19.52 -16.49
CA ALA A 459 12.19 19.53 -16.13
C ALA A 459 11.43 18.41 -16.87
#